data_44d6763b3127154fb75c2468e6d68b97
#
_entry.id   44d6763b3127154fb75c2468e6d68b97
#
_cell.length_a   1.000
_cell.length_b   1.000
_cell.length_c   1.000
_cell.angle_alpha   90.00
_cell.angle_beta   90.00
_cell.angle_gamma   90.00
#
_symmetry.space_group_name_H-M   'P 1'
#
loop_
_entity.id
_entity.type
_entity.pdbx_description
1 polymer ?
#
loop_
_entity_poly.entity_id
_entity_poly.type
_entity_poly.pdbx_seq_one_letter_code
_entity_poly.pdbx_strand_id
1 'polypeptide(L)'
;MQYLVAAVLAGSMALFAGSAKAADEMTIAVFTKNSTNPAYAAFRIAADQIARSTGARVLHFVPKQPDNVDEQKAMVEQILKDRPDAVIFIPVDDVAMVDSVKKLNEAKIPVVLVSNPLPGSFVTYVGADDFEIGYREARYLFEHLGAKGKIVVIEGTPAAPTNRERVRGYQRAFAEFPGIEVLGSGIGNYQQPDATRVMEKFLGEHPQIDAVLSANDGMALGVLEALKEAKRTSVVIGINGILPAVKEIETGAILASVDFNMFKIGCVATRAAVRHLKREPLPEKVILPAEIIDKTNYKAWLVPVDQRSCPEWTDVVR
;
A
#
# COMPACT_ATOMS: atom_id res chain seq x y z
N MET A 1 15.83 78.39 52.21
CA MET A 1 16.54 77.24 51.71
C MET A 1 15.59 76.07 51.82
N GLN A 2 14.91 75.72 50.70
CA GLN A 2 13.98 74.63 50.64
C GLN A 2 14.59 73.53 49.74
N TYR A 3 14.74 72.34 50.29
CA TYR A 3 15.20 71.16 49.53
C TYR A 3 14.00 70.36 49.04
N LEU A 4 13.80 70.31 47.73
CA LEU A 4 12.88 69.36 47.08
C LEU A 4 13.47 67.99 47.07
N VAL A 5 12.75 66.99 47.61
CA VAL A 5 13.06 65.57 47.47
C VAL A 5 12.22 64.98 46.33
N ALA A 6 12.84 64.59 45.21
CA ALA A 6 12.14 63.91 44.12
C ALA A 6 12.13 62.39 44.41
N ALA A 7 10.96 61.81 44.55
CA ALA A 7 10.79 60.35 44.67
C ALA A 7 10.70 59.74 43.26
N VAL A 8 11.64 58.84 42.95
CA VAL A 8 11.65 58.02 41.70
C VAL A 8 10.86 56.74 41.99
N LEU A 9 9.69 56.60 41.40
CA LEU A 9 8.92 55.36 41.36
C LEU A 9 9.50 54.46 40.26
N ALA A 10 10.23 53.42 40.64
CA ALA A 10 10.66 52.32 39.76
C ALA A 10 9.51 51.31 39.61
N GLY A 11 8.78 51.37 38.49
CA GLY A 11 7.77 50.37 38.13
C GLY A 11 8.41 49.11 37.64
N SER A 12 8.33 48.05 38.42
CA SER A 12 8.76 46.69 38.02
C SER A 12 7.76 46.09 37.02
N MET A 13 8.11 46.08 35.75
CA MET A 13 7.37 45.40 34.69
C MET A 13 7.71 43.90 34.78
N ALA A 14 6.83 43.10 35.43
CA ALA A 14 6.95 41.66 35.45
C ALA A 14 6.62 41.11 34.04
N LEU A 15 7.64 40.70 33.29
CA LEU A 15 7.50 39.94 32.07
C LEU A 15 6.93 38.56 32.44
N PHE A 16 5.66 38.33 32.22
CA PHE A 16 5.06 37.02 32.15
C PHE A 16 5.61 36.33 30.90
N ALA A 17 6.72 35.65 31.01
CA ALA A 17 7.17 34.64 30.04
C ALA A 17 6.18 33.47 30.18
N GLY A 18 5.09 33.53 29.43
CA GLY A 18 4.23 32.35 29.22
C GLY A 18 5.07 31.28 28.58
N SER A 19 5.41 30.23 29.32
CA SER A 19 5.98 29.00 28.74
C SER A 19 4.96 28.47 27.71
N ALA A 20 5.23 28.70 26.43
CA ALA A 20 4.52 28.01 25.37
C ALA A 20 4.76 26.51 25.62
N LYS A 21 3.75 25.80 26.10
CA LYS A 21 3.75 24.35 26.20
C LYS A 21 4.09 23.87 24.79
N ALA A 22 5.23 23.20 24.62
CA ALA A 22 5.56 22.53 23.37
C ALA A 22 4.33 21.68 23.01
N ALA A 23 3.75 21.90 21.83
CA ALA A 23 2.65 21.05 21.38
C ALA A 23 3.16 19.61 21.44
N ASP A 24 2.46 18.75 22.18
CA ASP A 24 2.83 17.34 22.26
C ASP A 24 2.95 16.82 20.81
N GLU A 25 4.07 16.21 20.49
CA GLU A 25 4.37 15.67 19.15
C GLU A 25 3.33 14.61 18.80
N MET A 26 2.57 14.81 17.71
CA MET A 26 1.59 13.82 17.24
C MET A 26 2.26 12.50 16.96
N THR A 27 1.80 11.41 17.57
CA THR A 27 2.32 10.06 17.35
C THR A 27 1.32 9.23 16.55
N ILE A 28 1.75 8.72 15.40
CA ILE A 28 0.93 7.94 14.47
C ILE A 28 1.52 6.53 14.34
N ALA A 29 0.73 5.51 14.71
CA ALA A 29 1.12 4.12 14.48
C ALA A 29 0.75 3.70 13.05
N VAL A 30 1.73 3.16 12.31
CA VAL A 30 1.59 2.76 10.91
C VAL A 30 1.76 1.25 10.78
N PHE A 31 0.68 0.56 10.43
CA PHE A 31 0.65 -0.88 10.22
C PHE A 31 0.79 -1.22 8.74
N THR A 32 1.75 -2.06 8.41
CA THR A 32 1.86 -2.71 7.09
C THR A 32 1.87 -4.23 7.25
N LYS A 33 1.57 -4.96 6.16
CA LYS A 33 1.31 -6.41 6.22
C LYS A 33 2.57 -7.27 6.28
N ASN A 34 3.67 -6.79 5.69
CA ASN A 34 4.95 -7.51 5.65
C ASN A 34 6.11 -6.58 5.30
N SER A 35 7.32 -7.11 5.40
CA SER A 35 8.57 -6.46 4.98
C SER A 35 9.10 -6.96 3.63
N THR A 36 8.52 -8.03 3.08
CA THR A 36 8.98 -8.69 1.86
C THR A 36 8.56 -7.97 0.58
N ASN A 37 7.39 -7.31 0.58
CA ASN A 37 6.92 -6.55 -0.56
C ASN A 37 7.44 -5.10 -0.52
N PRO A 38 8.26 -4.66 -1.51
CA PRO A 38 8.80 -3.29 -1.58
C PRO A 38 7.73 -2.19 -1.63
N ALA A 39 6.50 -2.49 -2.06
CA ALA A 39 5.40 -1.55 -2.05
C ALA A 39 5.07 -1.05 -0.63
N TYR A 40 5.15 -1.93 0.39
CA TYR A 40 4.97 -1.51 1.78
C TYR A 40 6.16 -0.71 2.33
N ALA A 41 7.38 -0.97 1.84
CA ALA A 41 8.52 -0.10 2.15
C ALA A 41 8.30 1.31 1.59
N ALA A 42 7.80 1.42 0.35
CA ALA A 42 7.44 2.69 -0.26
C ALA A 42 6.37 3.45 0.54
N PHE A 43 5.36 2.73 1.04
CA PHE A 43 4.33 3.30 1.93
C PHE A 43 4.95 3.88 3.21
N ARG A 44 5.83 3.13 3.89
CA ARG A 44 6.49 3.58 5.13
C ARG A 44 7.37 4.80 4.90
N ILE A 45 8.15 4.82 3.79
CA ILE A 45 8.97 5.98 3.40
C ILE A 45 8.10 7.23 3.21
N ALA A 46 6.96 7.09 2.54
CA ALA A 46 6.00 8.18 2.36
C ALA A 46 5.43 8.67 3.70
N ALA A 47 5.07 7.74 4.60
CA ALA A 47 4.59 8.08 5.94
C ALA A 47 5.64 8.90 6.72
N ASP A 48 6.91 8.49 6.66
CA ASP A 48 8.02 9.20 7.29
C ASP A 48 8.26 10.59 6.69
N GLN A 49 8.09 10.75 5.36
CA GLN A 49 8.22 12.06 4.71
C GLN A 49 7.14 13.03 5.20
N ILE A 50 5.88 12.59 5.25
CA ILE A 50 4.76 13.41 5.74
C ILE A 50 4.93 13.72 7.23
N ALA A 51 5.32 12.74 8.03
CA ALA A 51 5.56 12.94 9.46
C ALA A 51 6.60 14.03 9.70
N ARG A 52 7.76 13.95 9.04
CA ARG A 52 8.81 15.00 9.13
C ARG A 52 8.31 16.38 8.72
N SER A 53 7.52 16.48 7.65
CA SER A 53 7.02 17.77 7.14
C SER A 53 5.93 18.38 8.01
N THR A 54 5.27 17.58 8.87
CA THR A 54 4.14 18.02 9.69
C THR A 54 4.43 18.08 11.19
N GLY A 55 5.66 17.72 11.60
CA GLY A 55 6.07 17.65 13.01
C GLY A 55 5.40 16.49 13.76
N ALA A 56 5.04 15.41 13.05
CA ALA A 56 4.54 14.18 13.65
C ALA A 56 5.64 13.13 13.78
N ARG A 57 5.43 12.15 14.65
CA ARG A 57 6.26 10.97 14.80
C ARG A 57 5.49 9.74 14.31
N VAL A 58 6.15 8.90 13.51
CA VAL A 58 5.59 7.64 13.03
C VAL A 58 6.25 6.46 13.76
N LEU A 59 5.43 5.50 14.17
CA LEU A 59 5.85 4.20 14.70
C LEU A 59 5.41 3.11 13.74
N HIS A 60 6.34 2.35 13.19
CA HIS A 60 6.04 1.29 12.23
C HIS A 60 5.80 -0.06 12.90
N PHE A 61 4.69 -0.71 12.55
CA PHE A 61 4.31 -2.04 12.99
C PHE A 61 4.21 -2.98 11.78
N VAL A 62 5.11 -3.95 11.74
CA VAL A 62 5.26 -4.88 10.60
C VAL A 62 5.38 -6.30 11.14
N PRO A 63 4.47 -7.22 10.79
CA PRO A 63 4.60 -8.62 11.17
C PRO A 63 5.94 -9.22 10.68
N LYS A 64 6.55 -10.06 11.50
CA LYS A 64 7.78 -10.78 11.17
C LYS A 64 7.51 -11.84 10.11
N GLN A 65 6.40 -12.57 10.28
CA GLN A 65 5.91 -13.48 9.25
C GLN A 65 4.97 -12.72 8.32
N PRO A 66 5.13 -12.84 6.99
CA PRO A 66 4.27 -12.15 6.04
C PRO A 66 2.79 -12.42 6.28
N ASP A 67 2.01 -11.35 6.32
CA ASP A 67 0.55 -11.37 6.43
C ASP A 67 0.00 -12.16 7.64
N ASN A 68 0.76 -12.22 8.76
CA ASN A 68 0.40 -12.98 9.95
C ASN A 68 -0.64 -12.24 10.80
N VAL A 69 -1.82 -12.86 10.94
CA VAL A 69 -2.96 -12.34 11.69
C VAL A 69 -2.65 -12.21 13.19
N ASP A 70 -2.06 -13.22 13.79
CA ASP A 70 -1.82 -13.25 15.25
C ASP A 70 -0.78 -12.21 15.66
N GLU A 71 0.27 -12.05 14.85
CA GLU A 71 1.26 -10.99 15.07
C GLU A 71 0.63 -9.60 14.93
N GLN A 72 -0.22 -9.38 13.92
CA GLN A 72 -0.88 -8.08 13.75
C GLN A 72 -1.85 -7.80 14.91
N LYS A 73 -2.59 -8.81 15.41
CA LYS A 73 -3.42 -8.69 16.63
C LYS A 73 -2.58 -8.33 17.85
N ALA A 74 -1.46 -9.01 18.06
CA ALA A 74 -0.57 -8.73 19.19
C ALA A 74 0.00 -7.30 19.15
N MET A 75 0.33 -6.79 17.96
CA MET A 75 0.74 -5.40 17.74
C MET A 75 -0.38 -4.41 18.07
N VAL A 76 -1.65 -4.73 17.75
CA VAL A 76 -2.79 -3.89 18.16
C VAL A 76 -2.92 -3.86 19.68
N GLU A 77 -2.78 -5.00 20.37
CA GLU A 77 -2.78 -5.03 21.84
C GLU A 77 -1.63 -4.20 22.45
N GLN A 78 -0.49 -4.11 21.75
CA GLN A 78 0.63 -3.26 22.15
C GLN A 78 0.26 -1.78 22.06
N ILE A 79 -0.27 -1.33 20.91
CA ILE A 79 -0.59 0.09 20.71
C ILE A 79 -1.77 0.58 21.55
N LEU A 80 -2.65 -0.32 21.99
CA LEU A 80 -3.71 0.02 22.96
C LEU A 80 -3.10 0.45 24.31
N LYS A 81 -1.90 -0.04 24.66
CA LYS A 81 -1.15 0.39 25.85
C LYS A 81 -0.38 1.69 25.57
N ASP A 82 0.25 1.79 24.40
CA ASP A 82 1.09 2.93 24.00
C ASP A 82 0.29 4.18 23.67
N ARG A 83 -0.99 4.02 23.30
CA ARG A 83 -1.98 5.05 23.00
C ARG A 83 -1.47 6.13 22.02
N PRO A 84 -1.17 5.78 20.76
CA PRO A 84 -0.86 6.77 19.75
C PRO A 84 -2.06 7.67 19.49
N ASP A 85 -1.83 8.87 18.94
CA ASP A 85 -2.89 9.80 18.61
C ASP A 85 -3.75 9.34 17.42
N ALA A 86 -3.19 8.55 16.51
CA ALA A 86 -3.90 7.93 15.40
C ALA A 86 -3.22 6.62 14.94
N VAL A 87 -3.99 5.81 14.23
CA VAL A 87 -3.52 4.57 13.58
C VAL A 87 -3.79 4.63 12.08
N ILE A 88 -2.78 4.32 11.28
CA ILE A 88 -2.94 4.00 9.87
C ILE A 88 -2.85 2.48 9.75
N PHE A 89 -3.90 1.85 9.26
CA PHE A 89 -4.07 0.41 9.37
C PHE A 89 -4.28 -0.26 8.01
N ILE A 90 -3.33 -1.13 7.62
CA ILE A 90 -3.48 -2.04 6.49
C ILE A 90 -3.74 -3.44 7.07
N PRO A 91 -4.99 -3.89 7.15
CA PRO A 91 -5.30 -5.19 7.74
C PRO A 91 -4.78 -6.34 6.87
N VAL A 92 -4.24 -7.37 7.51
CA VAL A 92 -3.81 -8.60 6.82
C VAL A 92 -5.01 -9.42 6.35
N ASP A 93 -6.13 -9.35 7.09
CA ASP A 93 -7.37 -10.09 6.85
C ASP A 93 -8.56 -9.20 7.24
N ASP A 94 -9.60 -9.15 6.39
CA ASP A 94 -10.76 -8.26 6.56
C ASP A 94 -11.82 -8.79 7.54
N VAL A 95 -11.74 -10.06 7.91
CA VAL A 95 -12.62 -10.69 8.91
C VAL A 95 -11.92 -10.77 10.25
N ALA A 96 -10.71 -11.34 10.27
CA ALA A 96 -9.97 -11.59 11.51
C ALA A 96 -9.54 -10.32 12.24
N MET A 97 -9.43 -9.16 11.52
CA MET A 97 -8.99 -7.87 12.08
C MET A 97 -10.13 -6.94 12.48
N VAL A 98 -11.41 -7.32 12.31
CA VAL A 98 -12.57 -6.49 12.68
C VAL A 98 -12.56 -6.16 14.18
N ASP A 99 -12.33 -7.17 15.04
CA ASP A 99 -12.29 -6.96 16.48
C ASP A 99 -11.12 -6.04 16.89
N SER A 100 -10.00 -6.08 16.18
CA SER A 100 -8.87 -5.18 16.42
C SER A 100 -9.24 -3.71 16.17
N VAL A 101 -9.93 -3.44 15.06
CA VAL A 101 -10.44 -2.08 14.77
C VAL A 101 -11.49 -1.64 15.78
N LYS A 102 -12.38 -2.55 16.21
CA LYS A 102 -13.37 -2.28 17.26
C LYS A 102 -12.70 -1.86 18.58
N LYS A 103 -11.67 -2.59 19.02
CA LYS A 103 -10.89 -2.24 20.22
C LYS A 103 -10.23 -0.86 20.13
N LEU A 104 -9.66 -0.52 18.96
CA LEU A 104 -9.10 0.81 18.71
C LEU A 104 -10.16 1.90 18.86
N ASN A 105 -11.36 1.69 18.28
CA ASN A 105 -12.47 2.61 18.37
C ASN A 105 -12.98 2.78 19.81
N GLU A 106 -13.11 1.68 20.57
CA GLU A 106 -13.49 1.70 22.00
C GLU A 106 -12.48 2.48 22.83
N ALA A 107 -11.18 2.35 22.49
CA ALA A 107 -10.10 3.15 23.10
C ALA A 107 -10.06 4.61 22.62
N LYS A 108 -10.95 5.01 21.68
CA LYS A 108 -11.01 6.33 21.03
C LYS A 108 -9.73 6.70 20.28
N ILE A 109 -9.07 5.71 19.71
CA ILE A 109 -7.92 5.88 18.83
C ILE A 109 -8.45 5.93 17.39
N PRO A 110 -8.35 7.07 16.68
CA PRO A 110 -8.85 7.18 15.32
C PRO A 110 -8.05 6.31 14.34
N VAL A 111 -8.76 5.64 13.42
CA VAL A 111 -8.19 4.73 12.43
C VAL A 111 -8.36 5.28 11.03
N VAL A 112 -7.28 5.45 10.28
CA VAL A 112 -7.28 5.59 8.82
C VAL A 112 -7.09 4.21 8.23
N LEU A 113 -8.11 3.69 7.56
CA LEU A 113 -8.06 2.37 6.94
C LEU A 113 -7.43 2.47 5.55
N VAL A 114 -6.57 1.49 5.21
CA VAL A 114 -5.80 1.55 3.96
C VAL A 114 -5.85 0.21 3.20
N SER A 115 -5.99 0.28 1.90
CA SER A 115 -5.92 -0.79 0.89
C SER A 115 -6.90 -1.94 1.09
N ASN A 116 -6.90 -2.59 2.24
CA ASN A 116 -7.78 -3.72 2.53
C ASN A 116 -9.01 -3.21 3.30
N PRO A 117 -10.18 -3.04 2.64
CA PRO A 117 -11.39 -2.63 3.34
C PRO A 117 -11.85 -3.73 4.30
N LEU A 118 -12.36 -3.32 5.47
CA LEU A 118 -13.04 -4.20 6.43
C LEU A 118 -14.24 -3.47 7.05
N PRO A 119 -15.23 -4.20 7.60
CA PRO A 119 -16.34 -3.59 8.32
C PRO A 119 -15.87 -2.88 9.60
N GLY A 120 -16.43 -1.72 9.89
CA GLY A 120 -16.13 -0.98 11.12
C GLY A 120 -16.26 0.52 10.97
N SER A 121 -15.86 1.24 12.01
CA SER A 121 -15.79 2.69 12.02
C SER A 121 -14.35 3.16 11.85
N PHE A 122 -14.13 4.07 10.91
CA PHE A 122 -12.82 4.66 10.64
C PHE A 122 -12.96 6.10 10.15
N VAL A 123 -11.88 6.85 10.28
CA VAL A 123 -11.82 8.27 9.91
C VAL A 123 -12.02 8.47 8.42
N THR A 124 -11.32 7.68 7.63
CA THR A 124 -11.39 7.65 6.16
C THR A 124 -10.78 6.33 5.67
N TYR A 125 -11.15 5.91 4.48
CA TYR A 125 -10.47 4.86 3.74
C TYR A 125 -9.60 5.46 2.64
N VAL A 126 -8.36 4.98 2.51
CA VAL A 126 -7.44 5.37 1.42
C VAL A 126 -6.96 4.12 0.69
N GLY A 127 -7.23 4.03 -0.60
CA GLY A 127 -6.87 2.85 -1.37
C GLY A 127 -7.02 3.03 -2.86
N ALA A 128 -7.15 1.91 -3.57
CA ALA A 128 -7.43 1.84 -5.00
C ALA A 128 -8.59 0.87 -5.25
N ASP A 129 -9.07 0.79 -6.48
CA ASP A 129 -10.09 -0.17 -6.90
C ASP A 129 -9.41 -1.46 -7.39
N ASP A 130 -9.35 -2.46 -6.53
CA ASP A 130 -8.68 -3.73 -6.84
C ASP A 130 -9.41 -4.55 -7.90
N PHE A 131 -10.73 -4.40 -8.03
CA PHE A 131 -11.46 -5.00 -9.16
C PHE A 131 -11.00 -4.39 -10.48
N GLU A 132 -10.96 -3.08 -10.56
CA GLU A 132 -10.52 -2.36 -11.76
C GLU A 132 -9.03 -2.64 -12.07
N ILE A 133 -8.19 -2.77 -11.04
CA ILE A 133 -6.78 -3.16 -11.19
C ILE A 133 -6.66 -4.52 -11.87
N GLY A 134 -7.33 -5.54 -11.34
CA GLY A 134 -7.31 -6.89 -11.92
C GLY A 134 -7.91 -6.93 -13.33
N TYR A 135 -9.04 -6.25 -13.54
CA TYR A 135 -9.67 -6.17 -14.85
C TYR A 135 -8.76 -5.53 -15.91
N ARG A 136 -8.10 -4.41 -15.59
CA ARG A 136 -7.18 -3.73 -16.51
C ARG A 136 -5.91 -4.53 -16.76
N GLU A 137 -5.37 -5.21 -15.75
CA GLU A 137 -4.23 -6.09 -15.91
C GLU A 137 -4.52 -7.21 -16.91
N ALA A 138 -5.63 -7.93 -16.69
CA ALA A 138 -6.02 -9.02 -17.55
C ALA A 138 -6.31 -8.56 -18.98
N ARG A 139 -7.07 -7.48 -19.14
CA ARG A 139 -7.35 -6.92 -20.47
C ARG A 139 -6.09 -6.53 -21.22
N TYR A 140 -5.16 -5.83 -20.57
CA TYR A 140 -3.92 -5.42 -21.18
C TYR A 140 -3.12 -6.62 -21.70
N LEU A 141 -3.04 -7.69 -20.90
CA LEU A 141 -2.40 -8.93 -21.31
C LEU A 141 -3.12 -9.58 -22.50
N PHE A 142 -4.45 -9.65 -22.46
CA PHE A 142 -5.23 -10.33 -23.51
C PHE A 142 -5.22 -9.56 -24.83
N GLU A 143 -5.27 -8.25 -24.79
CA GLU A 143 -5.09 -7.40 -25.97
C GLU A 143 -3.68 -7.59 -26.58
N HIS A 144 -2.64 -7.68 -25.75
CA HIS A 144 -1.27 -7.98 -26.18
C HIS A 144 -1.14 -9.34 -26.86
N LEU A 145 -1.85 -10.35 -26.36
CA LEU A 145 -1.89 -11.69 -26.94
C LEU A 145 -2.76 -11.80 -28.22
N GLY A 146 -3.38 -10.72 -28.67
CA GLY A 146 -4.32 -10.74 -29.80
C GLY A 146 -5.60 -11.52 -29.49
N ALA A 147 -6.07 -11.47 -28.25
CA ALA A 147 -7.28 -12.10 -27.73
C ALA A 147 -7.31 -13.64 -27.79
N LYS A 148 -6.15 -14.30 -27.88
CA LYS A 148 -6.01 -15.76 -27.94
C LYS A 148 -4.77 -16.18 -27.17
N GLY A 149 -4.84 -17.32 -26.48
CA GLY A 149 -3.66 -17.89 -25.81
C GLY A 149 -4.03 -18.74 -24.62
N LYS A 150 -3.06 -19.53 -24.18
CA LYS A 150 -3.13 -20.41 -23.01
C LYS A 150 -2.43 -19.74 -21.84
N ILE A 151 -3.14 -19.49 -20.75
CA ILE A 151 -2.58 -18.75 -19.63
C ILE A 151 -2.73 -19.51 -18.31
N VAL A 152 -1.90 -19.16 -17.35
CA VAL A 152 -2.07 -19.51 -15.94
C VAL A 152 -2.22 -18.25 -15.11
N VAL A 153 -2.89 -18.39 -13.96
CA VAL A 153 -3.07 -17.31 -12.98
C VAL A 153 -2.31 -17.65 -11.71
N ILE A 154 -1.54 -16.71 -11.18
CA ILE A 154 -0.90 -16.82 -9.87
C ILE A 154 -1.54 -15.81 -8.94
N GLU A 155 -2.37 -16.32 -8.04
CA GLU A 155 -3.18 -15.55 -7.11
C GLU A 155 -2.42 -15.17 -5.85
N GLY A 156 -2.86 -14.07 -5.22
CA GLY A 156 -2.39 -13.68 -3.90
C GLY A 156 -2.95 -14.56 -2.78
N THR A 157 -2.96 -14.02 -1.57
CA THR A 157 -3.54 -14.69 -0.39
C THR A 157 -5.07 -14.69 -0.48
N PRO A 158 -5.76 -15.85 -0.46
CA PRO A 158 -7.23 -15.93 -0.63
C PRO A 158 -8.03 -15.13 0.39
N ALA A 159 -7.53 -15.04 1.63
CA ALA A 159 -8.16 -14.27 2.70
C ALA A 159 -8.07 -12.74 2.49
N ALA A 160 -7.19 -12.26 1.61
CA ALA A 160 -7.06 -10.84 1.36
C ALA A 160 -8.14 -10.30 0.43
N PRO A 161 -8.88 -9.23 0.82
CA PRO A 161 -9.90 -8.62 -0.05
C PRO A 161 -9.33 -8.18 -1.39
N THR A 162 -8.11 -7.66 -1.42
CA THR A 162 -7.42 -7.27 -2.65
C THR A 162 -7.29 -8.43 -3.64
N ASN A 163 -6.99 -9.66 -3.16
CA ASN A 163 -6.93 -10.82 -4.04
C ASN A 163 -8.31 -11.17 -4.61
N ARG A 164 -9.33 -11.22 -3.75
CA ARG A 164 -10.69 -11.57 -4.20
C ARG A 164 -11.21 -10.60 -5.26
N GLU A 165 -10.98 -9.30 -5.08
CA GLU A 165 -11.43 -8.29 -6.04
C GLU A 165 -10.62 -8.35 -7.35
N ARG A 166 -9.30 -8.54 -7.31
CA ARG A 166 -8.48 -8.74 -8.52
C ARG A 166 -8.94 -9.96 -9.32
N VAL A 167 -9.18 -11.09 -8.63
CA VAL A 167 -9.69 -12.31 -9.28
C VAL A 167 -11.07 -12.07 -9.91
N ARG A 168 -11.96 -11.32 -9.26
CA ARG A 168 -13.23 -10.90 -9.87
C ARG A 168 -13.02 -10.05 -11.13
N GLY A 169 -12.03 -9.16 -11.10
CA GLY A 169 -11.62 -8.38 -12.28
C GLY A 169 -11.13 -9.28 -13.42
N TYR A 170 -10.32 -10.29 -13.11
CA TYR A 170 -9.88 -11.30 -14.09
C TYR A 170 -11.06 -12.04 -14.70
N GLN A 171 -12.00 -12.51 -13.88
CA GLN A 171 -13.21 -13.21 -14.36
C GLN A 171 -14.03 -12.35 -15.31
N ARG A 172 -14.13 -11.05 -15.05
CA ARG A 172 -14.79 -10.11 -15.95
C ARG A 172 -14.07 -10.05 -17.31
N ALA A 173 -12.74 -9.94 -17.30
CA ALA A 173 -11.93 -9.91 -18.50
C ALA A 173 -12.04 -11.23 -19.29
N PHE A 174 -12.02 -12.40 -18.60
CA PHE A 174 -12.19 -13.70 -19.27
C PHE A 174 -13.50 -13.79 -20.04
N ALA A 175 -14.58 -13.23 -19.50
CA ALA A 175 -15.89 -13.22 -20.18
C ALA A 175 -15.89 -12.38 -21.48
N GLU A 176 -14.99 -11.42 -21.59
CA GLU A 176 -14.86 -10.54 -22.77
C GLU A 176 -13.88 -11.12 -23.82
N PHE A 177 -13.00 -12.04 -23.42
CA PHE A 177 -11.97 -12.62 -24.30
C PHE A 177 -12.08 -14.16 -24.38
N PRO A 178 -13.11 -14.71 -25.05
CA PRO A 178 -13.37 -16.15 -25.09
C PRO A 178 -12.28 -16.98 -25.79
N GLY A 179 -11.34 -16.35 -26.46
CA GLY A 179 -10.18 -17.02 -27.06
C GLY A 179 -9.02 -17.26 -26.08
N ILE A 180 -9.12 -16.75 -24.86
CA ILE A 180 -8.16 -17.01 -23.79
C ILE A 180 -8.56 -18.29 -23.05
N GLU A 181 -7.66 -19.28 -23.05
CA GLU A 181 -7.82 -20.53 -22.31
C GLU A 181 -7.06 -20.44 -20.99
N VAL A 182 -7.78 -20.51 -19.86
CA VAL A 182 -7.18 -20.57 -18.53
C VAL A 182 -6.85 -22.02 -18.20
N LEU A 183 -5.57 -22.36 -18.22
CA LEU A 183 -5.07 -23.72 -17.94
C LEU A 183 -5.18 -24.06 -16.44
N GLY A 184 -5.07 -23.07 -15.57
CA GLY A 184 -5.17 -23.23 -14.13
C GLY A 184 -4.92 -21.94 -13.37
N SER A 185 -5.27 -21.99 -12.08
CA SER A 185 -4.95 -20.97 -11.10
C SER A 185 -4.23 -21.58 -9.90
N GLY A 186 -3.23 -20.90 -9.36
CA GLY A 186 -2.47 -21.35 -8.20
C GLY A 186 -2.19 -20.21 -7.22
N ILE A 187 -2.10 -20.56 -5.93
CA ILE A 187 -1.95 -19.59 -4.83
C ILE A 187 -0.47 -19.33 -4.58
N GLY A 188 -0.01 -18.12 -4.85
CA GLY A 188 1.35 -17.65 -4.61
C GLY A 188 1.49 -16.75 -3.36
N ASN A 189 0.40 -16.56 -2.59
CA ASN A 189 0.40 -15.87 -1.27
C ASN A 189 1.06 -14.48 -1.26
N TYR A 190 1.14 -13.80 -2.42
CA TYR A 190 1.91 -12.57 -2.61
C TYR A 190 3.41 -12.71 -2.33
N GLN A 191 3.95 -13.93 -2.28
CA GLN A 191 5.34 -14.24 -2.00
C GLN A 191 6.05 -14.82 -3.24
N GLN A 192 7.24 -14.29 -3.53
CA GLN A 192 8.05 -14.75 -4.67
C GLN A 192 8.36 -16.26 -4.64
N PRO A 193 8.83 -16.86 -3.49
CA PRO A 193 9.14 -18.30 -3.47
C PRO A 193 7.92 -19.19 -3.67
N ASP A 194 6.73 -18.76 -3.23
CA ASP A 194 5.50 -19.53 -3.42
C ASP A 194 5.10 -19.52 -4.90
N ALA A 195 5.19 -18.33 -5.54
CA ALA A 195 4.91 -18.19 -6.96
C ALA A 195 5.87 -19.00 -7.84
N THR A 196 7.17 -19.05 -7.47
CA THR A 196 8.15 -19.88 -8.15
C THR A 196 7.71 -21.35 -8.14
N ARG A 197 7.38 -21.90 -6.96
CA ARG A 197 6.90 -23.30 -6.84
C ARG A 197 5.59 -23.55 -7.61
N VAL A 198 4.66 -22.61 -7.59
CA VAL A 198 3.40 -22.73 -8.35
C VAL A 198 3.67 -22.75 -9.85
N MET A 199 4.57 -21.89 -10.32
CA MET A 199 4.94 -21.83 -11.74
C MET A 199 5.69 -23.08 -12.19
N GLU A 200 6.63 -23.59 -11.39
CA GLU A 200 7.33 -24.87 -11.65
C GLU A 200 6.34 -26.03 -11.85
N LYS A 201 5.30 -26.09 -11.00
CA LYS A 201 4.24 -27.09 -11.16
C LYS A 201 3.51 -26.93 -12.50
N PHE A 202 3.08 -25.71 -12.85
CA PHE A 202 2.41 -25.47 -14.13
C PHE A 202 3.30 -25.80 -15.33
N LEU A 203 4.59 -25.49 -15.25
CA LEU A 203 5.56 -25.82 -16.30
C LEU A 203 5.73 -27.35 -16.49
N GLY A 204 5.58 -28.15 -15.42
CA GLY A 204 5.57 -29.60 -15.49
C GLY A 204 4.27 -30.19 -16.05
N GLU A 205 3.14 -29.53 -15.84
CA GLU A 205 1.82 -29.99 -16.25
C GLU A 205 1.45 -29.57 -17.68
N HIS A 206 1.96 -28.43 -18.15
CA HIS A 206 1.56 -27.83 -19.41
C HIS A 206 2.76 -27.59 -20.35
N PRO A 207 2.78 -28.23 -21.53
CA PRO A 207 3.86 -28.05 -22.50
C PRO A 207 3.90 -26.64 -23.10
N GLN A 208 2.77 -25.93 -23.09
CA GLN A 208 2.64 -24.56 -23.62
C GLN A 208 1.89 -23.70 -22.62
N ILE A 209 2.50 -22.58 -22.22
CA ILE A 209 1.91 -21.50 -21.44
C ILE A 209 2.31 -20.22 -22.13
N ASP A 210 1.36 -19.53 -22.75
CA ASP A 210 1.62 -18.32 -23.53
C ASP A 210 1.83 -17.11 -22.62
N ALA A 211 1.08 -17.05 -21.50
CA ALA A 211 1.23 -15.97 -20.56
C ALA A 211 0.84 -16.31 -19.12
N VAL A 212 1.25 -15.45 -18.19
CA VAL A 212 0.99 -15.55 -16.76
C VAL A 212 0.40 -14.23 -16.25
N LEU A 213 -0.80 -14.29 -15.67
CA LEU A 213 -1.38 -13.23 -14.83
C LEU A 213 -0.87 -13.41 -13.40
N SER A 214 -0.17 -12.43 -12.86
CA SER A 214 0.40 -12.51 -11.51
C SER A 214 -0.14 -11.39 -10.62
N ALA A 215 -0.87 -11.73 -9.57
CA ALA A 215 -1.56 -10.78 -8.72
C ALA A 215 -0.63 -9.80 -7.95
N ASN A 216 0.70 -9.93 -8.06
CA ASN A 216 1.66 -8.88 -7.74
C ASN A 216 3.03 -9.10 -8.43
N ASP A 217 3.84 -8.05 -8.44
CA ASP A 217 5.17 -8.03 -9.05
C ASP A 217 6.18 -8.98 -8.38
N GLY A 218 6.09 -9.15 -7.05
CA GLY A 218 6.96 -10.09 -6.34
C GLY A 218 6.76 -11.52 -6.85
N MET A 219 5.52 -11.92 -7.07
CA MET A 219 5.19 -13.20 -7.67
C MET A 219 5.58 -13.27 -9.15
N ALA A 220 5.41 -12.16 -9.90
CA ALA A 220 5.86 -12.09 -11.30
C ALA A 220 7.37 -12.34 -11.42
N LEU A 221 8.19 -11.83 -10.49
CA LEU A 221 9.62 -12.12 -10.43
C LEU A 221 9.88 -13.60 -10.15
N GLY A 222 9.10 -14.23 -9.25
CA GLY A 222 9.18 -15.67 -9.00
C GLY A 222 8.82 -16.53 -10.24
N VAL A 223 7.84 -16.06 -11.03
CA VAL A 223 7.50 -16.66 -12.33
C VAL A 223 8.68 -16.61 -13.29
N LEU A 224 9.37 -15.47 -13.37
CA LEU A 224 10.55 -15.33 -14.23
C LEU A 224 11.69 -16.28 -13.82
N GLU A 225 11.88 -16.49 -12.51
CA GLU A 225 12.87 -17.48 -12.01
C GLU A 225 12.55 -18.88 -12.48
N ALA A 226 11.30 -19.35 -12.31
CA ALA A 226 10.87 -20.67 -12.75
C ALA A 226 10.98 -20.85 -14.28
N LEU A 227 10.58 -19.83 -15.04
CA LEU A 227 10.70 -19.84 -16.51
C LEU A 227 12.16 -19.95 -16.96
N LYS A 228 13.05 -19.19 -16.32
CA LYS A 228 14.49 -19.20 -16.61
C LYS A 228 15.11 -20.58 -16.34
N GLU A 229 14.79 -21.18 -15.20
CA GLU A 229 15.29 -22.51 -14.84
C GLU A 229 14.80 -23.59 -15.81
N ALA A 230 13.53 -23.53 -16.17
CA ALA A 230 12.93 -24.43 -17.16
C ALA A 230 13.37 -24.13 -18.61
N LYS A 231 14.13 -23.06 -18.86
CA LYS A 231 14.50 -22.56 -20.21
C LYS A 231 13.29 -22.37 -21.12
N ARG A 232 12.21 -21.85 -20.54
CA ARG A 232 10.95 -21.57 -21.24
C ARG A 232 10.66 -20.07 -21.20
N THR A 233 9.77 -19.64 -22.05
CA THR A 233 9.30 -18.24 -22.14
C THR A 233 7.80 -18.20 -22.07
N SER A 234 7.27 -17.18 -21.41
CA SER A 234 5.85 -16.80 -21.38
C SER A 234 5.78 -15.29 -21.17
N VAL A 235 4.74 -14.67 -21.65
CA VAL A 235 4.48 -13.25 -21.35
C VAL A 235 4.04 -13.13 -19.88
N VAL A 236 4.67 -12.27 -19.12
CA VAL A 236 4.38 -12.09 -17.68
C VAL A 236 3.92 -10.67 -17.44
N ILE A 237 2.86 -10.50 -16.63
CA ILE A 237 2.38 -9.22 -16.16
C ILE A 237 2.19 -9.25 -14.65
N GLY A 238 2.28 -8.09 -13.99
CA GLY A 238 2.16 -8.00 -12.54
C GLY A 238 1.44 -6.75 -12.06
N ILE A 239 1.42 -6.57 -10.75
CA ILE A 239 0.79 -5.43 -10.06
C ILE A 239 1.74 -4.94 -8.98
N ASN A 240 1.89 -3.69 -8.77
CA ASN A 240 2.53 -2.85 -7.74
C ASN A 240 3.49 -1.79 -8.26
N GLY A 241 4.09 -1.94 -9.45
CA GLY A 241 5.11 -1.01 -9.96
C GLY A 241 6.38 -0.98 -9.10
N ILE A 242 6.81 -2.12 -8.52
CA ILE A 242 8.04 -2.15 -7.72
C ILE A 242 9.28 -2.04 -8.62
N LEU A 243 10.31 -1.37 -8.12
CA LEU A 243 11.52 -1.11 -8.90
C LEU A 243 12.16 -2.38 -9.54
N PRO A 244 12.24 -3.54 -8.86
CA PRO A 244 12.73 -4.76 -9.51
C PRO A 244 11.90 -5.17 -10.74
N ALA A 245 10.57 -5.14 -10.67
CA ALA A 245 9.70 -5.48 -11.80
C ALA A 245 9.78 -4.42 -12.92
N VAL A 246 9.90 -3.15 -12.57
CA VAL A 246 10.08 -2.07 -13.56
C VAL A 246 11.39 -2.24 -14.36
N LYS A 247 12.45 -2.75 -13.73
CA LYS A 247 13.69 -3.13 -14.43
C LYS A 247 13.48 -4.30 -15.39
N GLU A 248 12.63 -5.25 -15.04
CA GLU A 248 12.28 -6.35 -15.94
C GLU A 248 11.35 -5.89 -17.09
N ILE A 249 10.55 -4.84 -16.88
CA ILE A 249 9.83 -4.16 -17.98
C ILE A 249 10.85 -3.48 -18.91
N GLU A 250 11.90 -2.86 -18.38
CA GLU A 250 12.97 -2.26 -19.17
C GLU A 250 13.68 -3.28 -20.07
N THR A 251 13.88 -4.52 -19.62
CA THR A 251 14.47 -5.58 -20.42
C THR A 251 13.47 -6.25 -21.36
N GLY A 252 12.17 -6.16 -21.05
CA GLY A 252 11.07 -6.84 -21.75
C GLY A 252 10.76 -8.23 -21.20
N ALA A 253 11.33 -8.63 -20.06
CA ALA A 253 11.03 -9.90 -19.40
C ALA A 253 9.64 -9.86 -18.72
N ILE A 254 9.21 -8.70 -18.24
CA ILE A 254 7.83 -8.41 -17.81
C ILE A 254 7.20 -7.47 -18.85
N LEU A 255 5.98 -7.79 -19.27
CA LEU A 255 5.21 -6.99 -20.22
C LEU A 255 4.84 -5.63 -19.64
N ALA A 256 4.24 -5.65 -18.45
CA ALA A 256 3.74 -4.48 -17.76
C ALA A 256 3.50 -4.76 -16.28
N SER A 257 3.29 -3.72 -15.50
CA SER A 257 2.81 -3.78 -14.12
C SER A 257 1.71 -2.73 -13.90
N VAL A 258 0.65 -3.09 -13.19
CA VAL A 258 -0.40 -2.13 -12.81
C VAL A 258 -0.04 -1.52 -11.46
N ASP A 259 0.40 -0.26 -11.46
CA ASP A 259 0.76 0.46 -10.24
C ASP A 259 -0.45 1.22 -9.67
N PHE A 260 -0.86 0.88 -8.46
CA PHE A 260 -1.83 1.65 -7.68
C PHE A 260 -1.16 2.63 -6.70
N ASN A 261 0.15 2.78 -6.81
CA ASN A 261 1.00 3.80 -6.19
C ASN A 261 0.96 3.81 -4.66
N MET A 262 1.48 2.73 -4.04
CA MET A 262 1.55 2.60 -2.57
C MET A 262 2.32 3.75 -1.91
N PHE A 263 3.31 4.35 -2.57
CA PHE A 263 3.96 5.56 -2.06
C PHE A 263 2.97 6.71 -1.92
N LYS A 264 2.19 6.99 -2.97
CA LYS A 264 1.17 8.06 -2.95
C LYS A 264 0.07 7.77 -1.93
N ILE A 265 -0.37 6.50 -1.82
CA ILE A 265 -1.31 6.06 -0.79
C ILE A 265 -0.75 6.36 0.61
N GLY A 266 0.53 6.07 0.86
CA GLY A 266 1.20 6.39 2.13
C GLY A 266 1.21 7.89 2.44
N CYS A 267 1.50 8.73 1.44
CA CYS A 267 1.43 10.19 1.57
C CYS A 267 0.02 10.64 1.99
N VAL A 268 -1.01 10.18 1.27
CA VAL A 268 -2.40 10.58 1.49
C VAL A 268 -2.93 10.07 2.83
N ALA A 269 -2.68 8.80 3.16
CA ALA A 269 -3.13 8.21 4.42
C ALA A 269 -2.51 8.91 5.64
N THR A 270 -1.22 9.25 5.56
CA THR A 270 -0.54 9.94 6.67
C THR A 270 -1.01 11.38 6.79
N ARG A 271 -1.20 12.10 5.68
CA ARG A 271 -1.83 13.42 5.71
C ARG A 271 -3.26 13.36 6.26
N ALA A 272 -4.05 12.35 5.90
CA ALA A 272 -5.40 12.18 6.43
C ALA A 272 -5.38 12.02 7.96
N ALA A 273 -4.47 11.21 8.51
CA ALA A 273 -4.31 11.10 9.97
C ALA A 273 -3.96 12.44 10.61
N VAL A 274 -2.98 13.17 10.06
CA VAL A 274 -2.59 14.50 10.56
C VAL A 274 -3.74 15.51 10.48
N ARG A 275 -4.47 15.55 9.35
CA ARG A 275 -5.63 16.43 9.15
C ARG A 275 -6.73 16.13 10.15
N HIS A 276 -7.01 14.85 10.41
CA HIS A 276 -7.98 14.45 11.43
C HIS A 276 -7.59 14.96 12.82
N LEU A 277 -6.33 14.81 13.22
CA LEU A 277 -5.82 15.28 14.50
C LEU A 277 -5.88 16.81 14.61
N LYS A 278 -5.76 17.52 13.50
CA LYS A 278 -5.96 18.97 13.39
C LYS A 278 -7.44 19.38 13.26
N ARG A 279 -8.38 18.42 13.28
CA ARG A 279 -9.83 18.65 13.11
C ARG A 279 -10.21 19.26 11.76
N GLU A 280 -9.42 18.97 10.71
CA GLU A 280 -9.72 19.37 9.35
C GLU A 280 -10.68 18.37 8.69
N PRO A 281 -11.55 18.81 7.76
CA PRO A 281 -12.51 17.94 7.10
C PRO A 281 -11.79 16.90 6.23
N LEU A 282 -12.37 15.69 6.21
CA LEU A 282 -11.91 14.56 5.41
C LEU A 282 -13.08 13.92 4.64
N PRO A 283 -12.87 13.45 3.41
CA PRO A 283 -13.85 12.62 2.73
C PRO A 283 -13.92 11.24 3.39
N GLU A 284 -15.05 10.57 3.23
CA GLU A 284 -15.26 9.20 3.73
C GLU A 284 -14.25 8.22 3.12
N LYS A 285 -13.90 8.41 1.84
CA LYS A 285 -12.92 7.59 1.12
C LYS A 285 -12.13 8.39 0.10
N VAL A 286 -10.88 7.97 -0.11
CA VAL A 286 -9.99 8.45 -1.18
C VAL A 286 -9.55 7.24 -2.00
N ILE A 287 -9.99 7.18 -3.25
CA ILE A 287 -9.61 6.12 -4.20
C ILE A 287 -8.63 6.72 -5.21
N LEU A 288 -7.41 6.21 -5.20
CA LEU A 288 -6.38 6.63 -6.14
C LEU A 288 -6.46 5.82 -7.44
N PRO A 289 -6.28 6.47 -8.59
CA PRO A 289 -6.24 5.76 -9.87
C PRO A 289 -5.01 4.86 -9.97
N ALA A 290 -5.16 3.71 -10.60
CA ALA A 290 -4.04 2.85 -10.99
C ALA A 290 -3.54 3.22 -12.39
N GLU A 291 -2.23 3.04 -12.63
CA GLU A 291 -1.57 3.29 -13.92
C GLU A 291 -0.91 2.02 -14.43
N ILE A 292 -0.98 1.77 -15.74
CA ILE A 292 -0.22 0.68 -16.37
C ILE A 292 1.18 1.20 -16.69
N ILE A 293 2.17 0.52 -16.12
CA ILE A 293 3.58 0.77 -16.41
C ILE A 293 4.01 -0.25 -17.46
N ASP A 294 4.47 0.24 -18.60
CA ASP A 294 4.96 -0.59 -19.69
C ASP A 294 6.24 -0.03 -20.31
N LYS A 295 6.68 -0.60 -21.42
CA LYS A 295 7.89 -0.20 -22.14
C LYS A 295 7.88 1.27 -22.59
N THR A 296 6.71 1.90 -22.71
CA THR A 296 6.58 3.27 -23.20
C THR A 296 6.78 4.32 -22.11
N ASN A 297 6.50 3.98 -20.84
CA ASN A 297 6.45 4.95 -19.74
C ASN A 297 7.30 4.58 -18.49
N TYR A 298 7.87 3.36 -18.39
CA TYR A 298 8.56 2.82 -17.20
C TYR A 298 9.61 3.74 -16.59
N LYS A 299 10.24 4.63 -17.38
CA LYS A 299 11.33 5.50 -16.92
C LYS A 299 10.96 6.37 -15.72
N ALA A 300 9.69 6.78 -15.61
CA ALA A 300 9.20 7.56 -14.48
C ALA A 300 9.26 6.78 -13.15
N TRP A 301 9.21 5.45 -13.20
CA TRP A 301 9.26 4.58 -12.03
C TRP A 301 10.66 4.13 -11.64
N LEU A 302 11.69 4.42 -12.45
CA LEU A 302 13.09 4.16 -12.10
C LEU A 302 13.62 5.11 -11.00
N VAL A 303 12.91 6.20 -10.72
CA VAL A 303 13.27 7.10 -9.62
C VAL A 303 13.18 6.37 -8.29
N PRO A 304 14.27 6.32 -7.49
CA PRO A 304 14.25 5.72 -6.17
C PRO A 304 13.13 6.29 -5.29
N VAL A 305 12.49 5.44 -4.50
CA VAL A 305 11.29 5.82 -3.73
C VAL A 305 11.58 6.95 -2.72
N ASP A 306 12.75 6.92 -2.11
CA ASP A 306 13.22 7.94 -1.15
C ASP A 306 13.47 9.32 -1.79
N GLN A 307 13.61 9.36 -3.11
CA GLN A 307 13.74 10.59 -3.90
C GLN A 307 12.41 11.10 -4.47
N ARG A 308 11.33 10.32 -4.32
CA ARG A 308 9.98 10.75 -4.74
C ARG A 308 9.42 11.74 -3.73
N SER A 309 8.66 12.73 -4.22
CA SER A 309 7.97 13.69 -3.37
C SER A 309 6.50 13.32 -3.21
N CYS A 310 5.98 13.50 -2.00
CA CYS A 310 4.55 13.39 -1.76
C CYS A 310 3.79 14.52 -2.46
N PRO A 311 2.70 14.22 -3.19
CA PRO A 311 1.87 15.24 -3.81
C PRO A 311 1.16 16.08 -2.73
N GLU A 312 0.73 17.30 -3.07
CA GLU A 312 -0.13 18.06 -2.18
C GLU A 312 -1.52 17.41 -2.04
N TRP A 313 -2.19 17.67 -0.91
CA TRP A 313 -3.51 17.09 -0.64
C TRP A 313 -4.53 17.46 -1.72
N THR A 314 -4.56 18.72 -2.11
CA THR A 314 -5.48 19.27 -3.11
C THR A 314 -5.26 18.74 -4.52
N ASP A 315 -4.09 18.20 -4.81
CA ASP A 315 -3.78 17.61 -6.13
C ASP A 315 -4.36 16.20 -6.28
N VAL A 316 -4.66 15.55 -5.16
CA VAL A 316 -5.04 14.13 -5.11
C VAL A 316 -6.48 13.96 -4.62
N VAL A 317 -6.91 14.76 -3.66
CA VAL A 317 -8.23 14.66 -3.01
C VAL A 317 -9.10 15.82 -3.46
N ARG A 318 -10.09 15.51 -4.30
CA ARG A 318 -11.06 16.49 -4.84
C ARG A 318 -12.41 16.37 -4.19
#